data_a4cf7d8736b9f608a49783f2fb7398c2
#
_entry.id   a4cf7d8736b9f608a49783f2fb7398c2
#
_cell.length_a   1.000
_cell.length_b   1.000
_cell.length_c   1.000
_cell.angle_alpha   90.00
_cell.angle_beta   90.00
_cell.angle_gamma   90.00
#
_symmetry.space_group_name_H-M   'P 1'
#
loop_
_entity.id
_entity.type
_entity.pdbx_description
1 polymer ?
#
loop_
_entity_poly.entity_id
_entity_poly.type
_entity_poly.pdbx_seq_one_letter_code
_entity_poly.pdbx_strand_id
1 'polypeptide(L)'
;LPEVGPTFETNQPGIYIVGELGGMGLIRNAVSQGSRAAQSIASGSDTGVRRGVGGALDVLIVGAGPAGISATLGAMQAKLNTVLVDREALGGTITHYPRAKVVMTGPLDFPLFGRVEKKTMSKEALVELWEQIMAKCQLPLATGHLVEKIEGQQSGMWRVQSATQSWEAANVVLALGVRGSPRKLGVPGEDLAKVAYRLLEP
;
A
#
# COMPACT_ATOMS: atom_id res chain seq x y z
N LEU A 1 0.53 8.91 15.87
CA LEU A 1 0.31 7.72 15.04
C LEU A 1 -1.15 7.29 15.18
N PRO A 2 -1.78 6.79 14.12
CA PRO A 2 -3.14 6.27 14.20
C PRO A 2 -3.20 5.04 15.12
N GLU A 3 -4.33 4.86 15.81
CA GLU A 3 -4.59 3.66 16.59
C GLU A 3 -4.92 2.49 15.68
N VAL A 4 -4.18 1.41 15.78
CA VAL A 4 -4.31 0.21 14.93
C VAL A 4 -4.31 -1.02 15.82
N GLY A 5 -5.34 -1.84 15.71
CA GLY A 5 -5.48 -3.09 16.44
C GLY A 5 -4.53 -4.19 15.94
N PRO A 6 -4.51 -5.35 16.60
CA PRO A 6 -3.65 -6.48 16.22
C PRO A 6 -4.01 -7.08 14.85
N THR A 7 -5.21 -6.83 14.36
CA THR A 7 -5.71 -7.21 13.02
C THR A 7 -5.38 -6.19 11.94
N PHE A 8 -4.69 -5.09 12.30
CA PHE A 8 -4.44 -3.90 11.47
C PHE A 8 -5.68 -3.05 11.18
N GLU A 9 -6.83 -3.39 11.72
CA GLU A 9 -8.04 -2.56 11.68
C GLU A 9 -7.88 -1.38 12.64
N THR A 10 -8.39 -0.21 12.22
CA THR A 10 -8.41 1.00 13.04
C THR A 10 -9.67 1.05 13.91
N ASN A 11 -9.83 2.13 14.66
CA ASN A 11 -11.08 2.42 15.37
C ASN A 11 -12.26 2.77 14.43
N GLN A 12 -12.02 2.80 13.11
CA GLN A 12 -13.07 2.91 12.09
C GLN A 12 -13.26 1.54 11.42
N PRO A 13 -14.39 0.83 11.65
CA PRO A 13 -14.61 -0.51 11.14
C PRO A 13 -14.49 -0.59 9.61
N GLY A 14 -13.66 -1.51 9.11
CA GLY A 14 -13.38 -1.67 7.69
C GLY A 14 -12.25 -0.77 7.16
N ILE A 15 -11.62 0.06 8.00
CA ILE A 15 -10.39 0.79 7.63
C ILE A 15 -9.20 0.12 8.28
N TYR A 16 -8.23 -0.27 7.46
CA TYR A 16 -7.00 -0.95 7.87
C TYR A 16 -5.78 -0.09 7.53
N ILE A 17 -4.74 -0.14 8.37
CA ILE A 17 -3.47 0.55 8.13
C ILE A 17 -2.34 -0.46 8.20
N VAL A 18 -1.51 -0.49 7.14
CA VAL A 18 -0.36 -1.39 7.02
C VAL A 18 0.89 -0.67 6.53
N GLY A 19 2.04 -1.25 6.81
CA GLY A 19 3.32 -0.71 6.41
C GLY A 19 3.81 0.42 7.31
N GLU A 20 4.63 1.29 6.77
CA GLU A 20 5.37 2.32 7.52
C GLU A 20 4.44 3.36 8.18
N LEU A 21 3.25 3.58 7.65
CA LEU A 21 2.23 4.44 8.27
C LEU A 21 1.85 3.95 9.69
N GLY A 22 1.89 2.64 9.92
CA GLY A 22 1.68 2.01 11.23
C GLY A 22 2.91 2.04 12.16
N GLY A 23 4.04 2.67 11.75
CA GLY A 23 5.20 2.94 12.61
C GLY A 23 6.41 2.01 12.45
N MET A 24 6.43 1.07 11.52
CA MET A 24 7.53 0.11 11.35
C MET A 24 8.11 0.08 9.93
N GLY A 25 9.22 0.80 9.74
CA GLY A 25 9.84 1.10 8.45
C GLY A 25 10.74 0.01 7.85
N LEU A 26 10.36 -1.27 7.85
CA LEU A 26 11.10 -2.35 7.21
C LEU A 26 10.25 -3.02 6.13
N ILE A 27 10.84 -3.29 4.95
CA ILE A 27 10.14 -3.93 3.81
C ILE A 27 9.51 -5.26 4.22
N ARG A 28 10.24 -6.12 4.96
CA ARG A 28 9.71 -7.41 5.43
C ARG A 28 8.47 -7.25 6.32
N ASN A 29 8.48 -6.23 7.18
CA ASN A 29 7.34 -5.95 8.06
C ASN A 29 6.14 -5.46 7.23
N ALA A 30 6.38 -4.57 6.27
CA ALA A 30 5.36 -4.08 5.36
C ALA A 30 4.70 -5.23 4.58
N VAL A 31 5.50 -6.15 4.02
CA VAL A 31 5.01 -7.35 3.33
C VAL A 31 4.19 -8.24 4.26
N SER A 32 4.71 -8.55 5.45
CA SER A 32 4.00 -9.37 6.45
C SER A 32 2.68 -8.73 6.91
N GLN A 33 2.68 -7.42 7.18
CA GLN A 33 1.50 -6.70 7.61
C GLN A 33 0.41 -6.69 6.52
N GLY A 34 0.79 -6.44 5.26
CA GLY A 34 -0.15 -6.47 4.14
C GLY A 34 -0.84 -7.83 4.00
N SER A 35 -0.08 -8.93 4.00
CA SER A 35 -0.62 -10.29 3.93
C SER A 35 -1.55 -10.58 5.11
N ARG A 36 -1.15 -10.24 6.33
CA ARG A 36 -1.96 -10.48 7.54
C ARG A 36 -3.25 -9.66 7.58
N ALA A 37 -3.21 -8.39 7.14
CA ALA A 37 -4.41 -7.58 7.03
C ALA A 37 -5.42 -8.19 6.05
N ALA A 38 -4.95 -8.66 4.89
CA ALA A 38 -5.81 -9.36 3.93
C ALA A 38 -6.42 -10.65 4.50
N GLN A 39 -5.65 -11.41 5.28
CA GLN A 39 -6.14 -12.59 6.00
C GLN A 39 -7.20 -12.22 7.05
N SER A 40 -6.97 -11.14 7.81
CA SER A 40 -7.94 -10.63 8.79
C SER A 40 -9.26 -10.22 8.13
N ILE A 41 -9.20 -9.53 6.99
CA ILE A 41 -10.39 -9.16 6.20
C ILE A 41 -11.12 -10.42 5.72
N ALA A 42 -10.40 -11.41 5.21
CA ALA A 42 -10.98 -12.64 4.67
C ALA A 42 -11.67 -13.52 5.72
N SER A 43 -11.08 -13.60 6.92
CA SER A 43 -11.62 -14.39 8.03
C SER A 43 -12.67 -13.66 8.87
N GLY A 44 -12.82 -12.35 8.68
CA GLY A 44 -13.58 -11.47 9.56
C GLY A 44 -12.71 -10.98 10.72
N SER A 45 -12.67 -9.65 10.90
CA SER A 45 -12.10 -9.02 12.08
C SER A 45 -13.11 -9.06 13.24
N ASP A 46 -12.81 -8.36 14.33
CA ASP A 46 -13.71 -8.24 15.49
C ASP A 46 -15.09 -7.67 15.13
N THR A 47 -15.21 -6.99 13.98
CA THR A 47 -16.48 -6.46 13.43
C THR A 47 -17.21 -7.43 12.48
N GLY A 48 -16.68 -8.65 12.30
CA GLY A 48 -17.23 -9.66 11.38
C GLY A 48 -16.72 -9.54 9.94
N VAL A 49 -17.18 -10.47 9.10
CA VAL A 49 -16.80 -10.49 7.66
C VAL A 49 -17.60 -9.43 6.91
N ARG A 50 -16.90 -8.48 6.30
CA ARG A 50 -17.49 -7.43 5.47
C ARG A 50 -17.20 -7.72 4.00
N ARG A 51 -18.24 -7.76 3.19
CA ARG A 51 -18.17 -8.02 1.73
C ARG A 51 -18.82 -6.91 0.95
N GLY A 52 -18.31 -6.67 -0.26
CA GLY A 52 -18.94 -5.76 -1.20
C GLY A 52 -20.31 -6.28 -1.65
N VAL A 53 -21.26 -5.37 -1.78
CA VAL A 53 -22.61 -5.67 -2.29
C VAL A 53 -22.90 -4.78 -3.51
N GLY A 54 -23.76 -5.25 -4.41
CA GLY A 54 -24.18 -4.46 -5.57
C GLY A 54 -23.04 -4.10 -6.53
N GLY A 55 -21.99 -4.95 -6.62
CA GLY A 55 -20.82 -4.69 -7.48
C GLY A 55 -19.69 -3.91 -6.81
N ALA A 56 -19.83 -3.51 -5.54
CA ALA A 56 -18.76 -2.91 -4.75
C ALA A 56 -17.60 -3.91 -4.53
N LEU A 57 -16.40 -3.37 -4.27
CA LEU A 57 -15.22 -4.15 -3.93
C LEU A 57 -15.36 -4.76 -2.53
N ASP A 58 -14.80 -5.94 -2.32
CA ASP A 58 -14.59 -6.48 -0.97
C ASP A 58 -13.52 -5.68 -0.24
N VAL A 59 -12.45 -5.31 -0.95
CA VAL A 59 -11.37 -4.50 -0.40
C VAL A 59 -10.73 -3.62 -1.48
N LEU A 60 -10.56 -2.34 -1.16
CA LEU A 60 -9.73 -1.41 -1.92
C LEU A 60 -8.42 -1.19 -1.18
N ILE A 61 -7.29 -1.34 -1.87
CA ILE A 61 -5.96 -1.09 -1.31
C ILE A 61 -5.41 0.21 -1.89
N VAL A 62 -4.94 1.12 -1.03
CA VAL A 62 -4.39 2.41 -1.42
C VAL A 62 -2.90 2.44 -1.13
N GLY A 63 -2.08 2.52 -2.19
CA GLY A 63 -0.62 2.54 -2.15
C GLY A 63 0.02 1.25 -2.66
N ALA A 64 0.71 1.32 -3.81
CA ALA A 64 1.36 0.18 -4.49
C ALA A 64 2.82 -0.04 -4.03
N GLY A 65 3.12 0.23 -2.77
CA GLY A 65 4.36 -0.17 -2.11
C GLY A 65 4.32 -1.62 -1.62
N PRO A 66 5.38 -2.09 -0.93
CA PRO A 66 5.50 -3.49 -0.47
C PRO A 66 4.30 -4.00 0.34
N ALA A 67 3.73 -3.16 1.21
CA ALA A 67 2.56 -3.51 2.02
C ALA A 67 1.30 -3.68 1.16
N GLY A 68 1.04 -2.75 0.24
CA GLY A 68 -0.13 -2.80 -0.64
C GLY A 68 -0.05 -3.94 -1.64
N ILE A 69 1.13 -4.19 -2.24
CA ILE A 69 1.36 -5.35 -3.11
C ILE A 69 1.01 -6.65 -2.36
N SER A 70 1.54 -6.82 -1.15
CA SER A 70 1.31 -8.02 -0.35
C SER A 70 -0.15 -8.15 0.11
N ALA A 71 -0.80 -7.05 0.49
CA ALA A 71 -2.23 -7.03 0.81
C ALA A 71 -3.10 -7.44 -0.38
N THR A 72 -2.77 -6.92 -1.58
CA THR A 72 -3.48 -7.28 -2.81
C THR A 72 -3.35 -8.77 -3.13
N LEU A 73 -2.13 -9.30 -3.05
CA LEU A 73 -1.89 -10.73 -3.26
C LEU A 73 -2.64 -11.60 -2.25
N GLY A 74 -2.67 -11.19 -0.97
CA GLY A 74 -3.45 -11.87 0.07
C GLY A 74 -4.94 -11.84 -0.19
N ALA A 75 -5.47 -10.69 -0.62
CA ALA A 75 -6.87 -10.54 -1.00
C ALA A 75 -7.23 -11.42 -2.21
N MET A 76 -6.39 -11.44 -3.24
CA MET A 76 -6.56 -12.31 -4.41
C MET A 76 -6.52 -13.81 -4.03
N GLN A 77 -5.59 -14.20 -3.15
CA GLN A 77 -5.51 -15.58 -2.65
C GLN A 77 -6.79 -15.99 -1.91
N ALA A 78 -7.38 -15.06 -1.16
CA ALA A 78 -8.65 -15.24 -0.48
C ALA A 78 -9.88 -15.07 -1.39
N LYS A 79 -9.69 -14.89 -2.70
CA LYS A 79 -10.74 -14.67 -3.70
C LYS A 79 -11.64 -13.46 -3.38
N LEU A 80 -11.08 -12.42 -2.81
CA LEU A 80 -11.76 -11.15 -2.60
C LEU A 80 -11.76 -10.33 -3.90
N ASN A 81 -12.88 -9.67 -4.20
CA ASN A 81 -12.95 -8.66 -5.26
C ASN A 81 -12.15 -7.44 -4.81
N THR A 82 -11.00 -7.19 -5.44
CA THR A 82 -10.02 -6.20 -4.99
C THR A 82 -9.44 -5.36 -6.12
N VAL A 83 -9.07 -4.12 -5.80
CA VAL A 83 -8.28 -3.23 -6.65
C VAL A 83 -7.18 -2.59 -5.81
N LEU A 84 -5.99 -2.48 -6.38
CA LEU A 84 -4.85 -1.74 -5.86
C LEU A 84 -4.79 -0.38 -6.57
N VAL A 85 -4.82 0.71 -5.81
CA VAL A 85 -4.82 2.08 -6.35
C VAL A 85 -3.55 2.80 -5.92
N ASP A 86 -2.88 3.49 -6.84
CA ASP A 86 -1.75 4.36 -6.53
C ASP A 86 -1.77 5.63 -7.39
N ARG A 87 -1.24 6.73 -6.86
CA ARG A 87 -1.03 7.97 -7.59
C ARG A 87 0.10 7.88 -8.63
N GLU A 88 1.06 7.00 -8.37
CA GLU A 88 2.27 6.79 -9.17
C GLU A 88 2.31 5.34 -9.70
N ALA A 89 3.45 4.95 -10.22
CA ALA A 89 3.69 3.59 -10.67
C ALA A 89 3.92 2.62 -9.50
N LEU A 90 3.92 1.33 -9.81
CA LEU A 90 4.23 0.24 -8.90
C LEU A 90 5.56 0.44 -8.17
N GLY A 91 5.60 0.18 -6.85
CA GLY A 91 6.82 0.16 -6.04
C GLY A 91 6.91 1.25 -4.96
N GLY A 92 6.08 2.27 -5.04
CA GLY A 92 5.97 3.33 -4.02
C GLY A 92 7.31 4.02 -3.76
N THR A 93 7.66 4.25 -2.49
CA THR A 93 8.90 4.96 -2.07
C THR A 93 10.19 4.37 -2.65
N ILE A 94 10.22 3.07 -2.96
CA ILE A 94 11.43 2.37 -3.44
C ILE A 94 11.86 2.90 -4.82
N THR A 95 10.91 3.25 -5.67
CA THR A 95 11.21 3.80 -7.00
C THR A 95 11.97 5.12 -6.93
N HIS A 96 11.83 5.85 -5.83
CA HIS A 96 12.48 7.13 -5.58
C HIS A 96 13.81 7.03 -4.81
N TYR A 97 14.28 5.84 -4.52
CA TYR A 97 15.62 5.71 -3.92
C TYR A 97 16.70 6.08 -4.92
N PRO A 98 17.84 6.59 -4.45
CA PRO A 98 19.02 6.79 -5.28
C PRO A 98 19.40 5.52 -6.02
N ARG A 99 20.00 5.67 -7.22
CA ARG A 99 20.53 4.55 -8.00
C ARG A 99 21.53 3.72 -7.17
N ALA A 100 21.53 2.41 -7.40
CA ALA A 100 22.38 1.43 -6.72
C ALA A 100 22.24 1.37 -5.18
N LYS A 101 21.25 2.05 -4.60
CA LYS A 101 21.01 1.95 -3.14
C LYS A 101 20.76 0.51 -2.73
N VAL A 102 21.55 0.03 -1.78
CA VAL A 102 21.35 -1.27 -1.15
C VAL A 102 20.29 -1.16 -0.06
N VAL A 103 19.33 -2.06 -0.08
CA VAL A 103 18.20 -2.09 0.83
C VAL A 103 18.18 -3.43 1.57
N MET A 104 18.05 -3.38 2.89
CA MET A 104 17.86 -4.58 3.71
C MET A 104 16.41 -5.03 3.59
N THR A 105 16.19 -6.18 2.99
CA THR A 105 14.85 -6.75 2.81
C THR A 105 14.53 -7.81 3.85
N GLY A 106 15.50 -8.66 4.21
CA GLY A 106 15.26 -9.95 4.84
C GLY A 106 14.48 -10.88 3.91
N PRO A 107 14.23 -12.13 4.28
CA PRO A 107 13.33 -12.97 3.52
C PRO A 107 11.94 -12.35 3.42
N LEU A 108 11.36 -12.33 2.21
CA LEU A 108 10.03 -11.81 1.92
C LEU A 108 9.14 -12.99 1.52
N ASP A 109 7.96 -13.06 2.11
CA ASP A 109 6.99 -14.12 1.82
C ASP A 109 5.71 -13.48 1.27
N PHE A 110 5.47 -13.69 -0.03
CA PHE A 110 4.32 -13.12 -0.74
C PHE A 110 3.26 -14.18 -1.02
N PRO A 111 1.98 -13.92 -0.67
CA PRO A 111 0.88 -14.75 -1.14
C PRO A 111 0.95 -14.92 -2.66
N LEU A 112 0.56 -16.07 -3.18
CA LEU A 112 0.51 -16.41 -4.62
C LEU A 112 1.86 -16.40 -5.37
N PHE A 113 2.83 -15.57 -4.96
CA PHE A 113 4.11 -15.45 -5.64
C PHE A 113 5.16 -16.38 -5.06
N GLY A 114 5.18 -16.51 -3.73
CA GLY A 114 6.12 -17.33 -2.99
C GLY A 114 7.20 -16.54 -2.26
N ARG A 115 8.21 -17.25 -1.77
CA ARG A 115 9.24 -16.73 -0.88
C ARG A 115 10.48 -16.27 -1.64
N VAL A 116 11.00 -15.09 -1.26
CA VAL A 116 12.23 -14.49 -1.76
C VAL A 116 13.26 -14.50 -0.64
N GLU A 117 14.31 -15.29 -0.73
CA GLU A 117 15.30 -15.53 0.34
C GLU A 117 16.39 -14.45 0.46
N LYS A 118 16.43 -13.48 -0.45
CA LYS A 118 17.48 -12.44 -0.46
C LYS A 118 17.34 -11.53 0.76
N LYS A 119 18.41 -11.38 1.54
CA LYS A 119 18.48 -10.53 2.73
C LYS A 119 18.73 -9.06 2.39
N THR A 120 19.39 -8.80 1.28
CA THR A 120 19.68 -7.46 0.74
C THR A 120 19.46 -7.46 -0.75
N MET A 121 18.95 -6.35 -1.27
CA MET A 121 18.73 -6.15 -2.71
C MET A 121 19.10 -4.71 -3.06
N SER A 122 19.56 -4.47 -4.30
CA SER A 122 19.62 -3.10 -4.81
C SER A 122 18.21 -2.56 -5.08
N LYS A 123 18.08 -1.24 -5.20
CA LYS A 123 16.84 -0.60 -5.66
C LYS A 123 16.30 -1.24 -6.93
N GLU A 124 17.18 -1.41 -7.92
CA GLU A 124 16.83 -1.93 -9.24
C GLU A 124 16.29 -3.37 -9.14
N ALA A 125 16.97 -4.23 -8.38
CA ALA A 125 16.52 -5.60 -8.14
C ALA A 125 15.16 -5.67 -7.40
N LEU A 126 14.88 -4.70 -6.55
CA LEU A 126 13.56 -4.60 -5.90
C LEU A 126 12.48 -4.17 -6.88
N VAL A 127 12.75 -3.17 -7.72
CA VAL A 127 11.80 -2.72 -8.75
C VAL A 127 11.50 -3.88 -9.71
N GLU A 128 12.53 -4.57 -10.18
CA GLU A 128 12.38 -5.77 -11.03
C GLU A 128 11.52 -6.85 -10.34
N LEU A 129 11.72 -7.09 -9.05
CA LEU A 129 10.88 -8.03 -8.28
C LEU A 129 9.41 -7.62 -8.30
N TRP A 130 9.10 -6.32 -8.12
CA TRP A 130 7.72 -5.84 -8.17
C TRP A 130 7.10 -6.01 -9.55
N GLU A 131 7.86 -5.76 -10.61
CA GLU A 131 7.42 -5.99 -11.99
C GLU A 131 7.16 -7.48 -12.27
N GLN A 132 8.02 -8.37 -11.77
CA GLN A 132 7.82 -9.83 -11.85
C GLN A 132 6.55 -10.27 -11.11
N ILE A 133 6.29 -9.73 -9.91
CA ILE A 133 5.07 -10.01 -9.15
C ILE A 133 3.84 -9.52 -9.93
N MET A 134 3.91 -8.29 -10.45
CA MET A 134 2.83 -7.71 -11.25
C MET A 134 2.46 -8.59 -12.44
N ALA A 135 3.49 -8.98 -13.22
CA ALA A 135 3.30 -9.79 -14.43
C ALA A 135 2.79 -11.21 -14.11
N LYS A 136 3.42 -11.88 -13.13
CA LYS A 136 3.10 -13.27 -12.78
C LYS A 136 1.74 -13.42 -12.13
N CYS A 137 1.38 -12.49 -11.22
CA CYS A 137 0.15 -12.58 -10.44
C CYS A 137 -0.99 -11.74 -11.04
N GLN A 138 -0.75 -10.94 -12.07
CA GLN A 138 -1.75 -10.07 -12.72
C GLN A 138 -2.46 -9.18 -11.71
N LEU A 139 -1.69 -8.40 -10.94
CA LEU A 139 -2.25 -7.49 -9.93
C LEU A 139 -3.27 -6.51 -10.56
N PRO A 140 -4.46 -6.36 -9.97
CA PRO A 140 -5.47 -5.40 -10.42
C PRO A 140 -5.08 -3.98 -10.02
N LEU A 141 -4.07 -3.40 -10.69
CA LEU A 141 -3.48 -2.10 -10.37
C LEU A 141 -4.10 -0.98 -11.23
N ALA A 142 -4.60 0.05 -10.56
CA ALA A 142 -5.03 1.32 -11.15
C ALA A 142 -4.05 2.42 -10.72
N THR A 143 -3.29 2.97 -11.68
CA THR A 143 -2.31 4.04 -11.46
C THR A 143 -2.86 5.41 -11.86
N GLY A 144 -2.20 6.49 -11.43
CA GLY A 144 -2.61 7.86 -11.74
C GLY A 144 -3.76 8.37 -10.87
N HIS A 145 -4.07 7.68 -9.78
CA HIS A 145 -5.17 8.03 -8.90
C HIS A 145 -4.67 8.43 -7.50
N LEU A 146 -4.52 9.72 -7.26
CA LEU A 146 -4.35 10.25 -5.92
C LEU A 146 -5.67 10.14 -5.17
N VAL A 147 -5.74 9.29 -4.17
CA VAL A 147 -6.92 9.24 -3.29
C VAL A 147 -6.95 10.49 -2.42
N GLU A 148 -8.01 11.28 -2.56
CA GLU A 148 -8.19 12.56 -1.88
C GLU A 148 -9.18 12.46 -0.74
N LYS A 149 -10.15 11.52 -0.82
CA LYS A 149 -11.23 11.42 0.15
C LYS A 149 -11.68 9.98 0.37
N ILE A 150 -12.01 9.67 1.62
CA ILE A 150 -12.61 8.39 2.03
C ILE A 150 -13.80 8.74 2.94
N GLU A 151 -14.98 8.30 2.59
CA GLU A 151 -16.23 8.59 3.30
C GLU A 151 -17.02 7.33 3.58
N GLY A 152 -17.48 7.18 4.82
CA GLY A 152 -18.46 6.14 5.17
C GLY A 152 -19.82 6.44 4.57
N GLN A 153 -20.47 5.42 4.01
CA GLN A 153 -21.82 5.50 3.48
C GLN A 153 -22.84 4.90 4.46
N GLN A 154 -24.09 5.30 4.36
CA GLN A 154 -25.19 4.71 5.15
C GLN A 154 -25.35 3.20 4.94
N SER A 155 -24.94 2.71 3.77
CA SER A 155 -24.87 1.27 3.44
C SER A 155 -23.85 0.49 4.25
N GLY A 156 -22.99 1.15 5.02
CA GLY A 156 -21.82 0.55 5.68
C GLY A 156 -20.63 0.37 4.78
N MET A 157 -20.71 0.77 3.50
CA MET A 157 -19.58 0.78 2.56
C MET A 157 -18.73 2.03 2.73
N TRP A 158 -17.51 1.98 2.21
CA TRP A 158 -16.62 3.12 2.07
C TRP A 158 -16.61 3.61 0.63
N ARG A 159 -16.83 4.91 0.43
CA ARG A 159 -16.58 5.56 -0.85
C ARG A 159 -15.18 6.16 -0.84
N VAL A 160 -14.36 5.76 -1.80
CA VAL A 160 -12.98 6.23 -1.98
C VAL A 160 -12.91 7.01 -3.27
N GLN A 161 -12.39 8.23 -3.24
CA GLN A 161 -12.42 9.16 -4.37
C GLN A 161 -11.04 9.69 -4.71
N SER A 162 -10.74 9.73 -6.00
CA SER A 162 -9.70 10.54 -6.62
C SER A 162 -10.34 11.66 -7.46
N ALA A 163 -9.54 12.53 -8.04
CA ALA A 163 -10.05 13.59 -8.92
C ALA A 163 -10.84 13.05 -10.13
N THR A 164 -10.55 11.84 -10.60
CA THR A 164 -11.08 11.28 -11.85
C THR A 164 -11.94 10.04 -11.67
N GLN A 165 -11.88 9.39 -10.52
CA GLN A 165 -12.57 8.12 -10.29
C GLN A 165 -13.04 7.96 -8.85
N SER A 166 -14.12 7.21 -8.66
CA SER A 166 -14.67 6.82 -7.35
C SER A 166 -14.91 5.32 -7.31
N TRP A 167 -14.65 4.72 -6.15
CA TRP A 167 -14.88 3.31 -5.86
C TRP A 167 -15.74 3.17 -4.61
N GLU A 168 -16.49 2.09 -4.55
CA GLU A 168 -17.16 1.65 -3.32
C GLU A 168 -16.55 0.31 -2.88
N ALA A 169 -16.22 0.21 -1.59
CA ALA A 169 -15.60 -0.97 -1.01
C ALA A 169 -16.11 -1.24 0.40
N ALA A 170 -16.22 -2.51 0.77
CA ALA A 170 -16.56 -2.92 2.13
C ALA A 170 -15.41 -2.65 3.11
N ASN A 171 -14.17 -2.80 2.63
CA ASN A 171 -12.95 -2.56 3.40
C ASN A 171 -11.98 -1.72 2.60
N VAL A 172 -11.17 -0.89 3.29
CA VAL A 172 -10.09 -0.08 2.71
C VAL A 172 -8.80 -0.35 3.47
N VAL A 173 -7.74 -0.70 2.75
CA VAL A 173 -6.40 -0.87 3.30
C VAL A 173 -5.53 0.32 2.91
N LEU A 174 -5.07 1.08 3.89
CA LEU A 174 -4.17 2.22 3.70
C LEU A 174 -2.72 1.75 3.82
N ALA A 175 -2.03 1.65 2.69
CA ALA A 175 -0.63 1.26 2.56
C ALA A 175 0.24 2.42 2.07
N LEU A 176 -0.06 3.64 2.53
CA LEU A 176 0.44 4.92 2.01
C LEU A 176 1.93 5.17 2.30
N GLY A 177 2.53 4.40 3.21
CA GLY A 177 3.86 4.71 3.74
C GLY A 177 3.87 6.03 4.52
N VAL A 178 5.06 6.61 4.69
CA VAL A 178 5.22 7.92 5.38
C VAL A 178 5.71 9.02 4.46
N ARG A 179 5.89 8.76 3.17
CA ARG A 179 6.38 9.74 2.21
C ARG A 179 5.25 10.66 1.74
N GLY A 180 5.19 11.83 2.34
CA GLY A 180 4.37 12.95 1.89
C GLY A 180 5.17 13.98 1.08
N SER A 181 4.59 15.15 0.86
CA SER A 181 5.32 16.33 0.39
C SER A 181 6.36 16.72 1.45
N PRO A 182 7.60 17.06 1.05
CA PRO A 182 8.62 17.52 1.98
C PRO A 182 8.12 18.71 2.76
N ARG A 183 8.39 18.72 4.07
CA ARG A 183 8.07 19.89 4.90
C ARG A 183 8.98 21.04 4.48
N LYS A 184 8.39 22.13 4.03
CA LYS A 184 9.13 23.36 3.73
C LYS A 184 9.64 24.02 5.02
N LEU A 185 10.83 24.57 4.95
CA LEU A 185 11.47 25.30 6.05
C LEU A 185 10.93 26.73 6.17
N GLY A 186 10.44 27.28 5.06
CA GLY A 186 9.94 28.67 4.99
C GLY A 186 11.06 29.71 5.05
N VAL A 187 12.26 29.36 4.60
CA VAL A 187 13.43 30.27 4.63
C VAL A 187 13.68 30.90 3.26
N PRO A 188 14.29 32.12 3.22
CA PRO A 188 14.66 32.75 1.96
C PRO A 188 15.58 31.84 1.13
N GLY A 189 15.26 31.68 -0.15
CA GLY A 189 16.03 30.87 -1.08
C GLY A 189 15.60 29.40 -1.17
N GLU A 190 14.63 28.95 -0.40
CA GLU A 190 14.12 27.59 -0.42
C GLU A 190 13.52 27.19 -1.78
N ASP A 191 12.91 28.13 -2.49
CA ASP A 191 12.28 27.90 -3.80
C ASP A 191 13.24 28.07 -4.99
N LEU A 192 14.55 28.23 -4.74
CA LEU A 192 15.54 28.32 -5.81
C LEU A 192 15.71 26.95 -6.50
N ALA A 193 15.89 26.95 -7.82
CA ALA A 193 16.02 25.73 -8.63
C ALA A 193 17.16 24.78 -8.19
N LYS A 194 18.17 25.30 -7.48
CA LYS A 194 19.28 24.51 -6.92
C LYS A 194 18.93 23.78 -5.62
N VAL A 195 17.77 24.08 -5.01
CA VAL A 195 17.34 23.43 -3.77
C VAL A 195 16.56 22.17 -4.12
N ALA A 196 17.09 21.03 -3.73
CA ALA A 196 16.45 19.74 -3.95
C ALA A 196 16.07 19.09 -2.61
N TYR A 197 14.84 18.60 -2.52
CA TYR A 197 14.35 17.83 -1.38
C TYR A 197 14.61 16.33 -1.53
N ARG A 198 15.09 15.90 -2.68
CA ARG A 198 15.41 14.50 -3.00
C ARG A 198 16.72 14.42 -3.76
N LEU A 199 17.59 13.52 -3.31
CA LEU A 199 18.80 13.15 -4.04
C LEU A 199 18.49 11.86 -4.83
N LEU A 200 18.41 11.94 -6.15
CA LEU A 200 18.15 10.80 -7.04
C LEU A 200 19.44 10.22 -7.61
N GLU A 201 20.41 11.06 -7.85
CA GLU A 201 21.76 10.71 -8.32
C GLU A 201 22.76 11.22 -7.27
N PRO A 202 23.50 10.33 -6.60
CA PRO A 202 24.52 10.73 -5.61
C PRO A 202 25.80 11.26 -6.30
#